data_1c3f9318d958e2b8744960dc1a3675ac
#
_entry.id   1c3f9318d958e2b8744960dc1a3675ac
#
_cell.length_a   1.000
_cell.length_b   1.000
_cell.length_c   1.000
_cell.angle_alpha   90.00
_cell.angle_beta   90.00
_cell.angle_gamma   90.00
#
_symmetry.space_group_name_H-M   'P 1'
#
loop_
_entity.id
_entity.type
_entity.pdbx_description
1 polymer ?
#
loop_
_entity_poly.entity_id
_entity_poly.type
_entity_poly.pdbx_seq_one_letter_code
_entity_poly.pdbx_strand_id
1 'polypeptide(L)'
;MIGRKEDHKTTSKSTWNEFYKAGLTPSLDGIEVFGRAITPPHRHKRFDAWFFIKDIDTERPPDISDTAELEDVAWFTFEQIWELNLQRATKMMLNALVEYLNFQSLPSNIFFSRAERGKFITDTYPKA
;
A
#
# COMPACT_ATOMS: atom_id res chain seq x y z
N MET A 1 -6.56 9.49 -7.04
CA MET A 1 -7.42 8.47 -7.66
C MET A 1 -8.79 9.06 -7.95
N ILE A 2 -9.22 8.96 -9.20
CA ILE A 2 -10.50 9.49 -9.67
C ILE A 2 -11.26 8.37 -10.36
N GLY A 3 -12.50 8.12 -9.97
CA GLY A 3 -13.38 7.11 -10.54
C GLY A 3 -14.80 7.63 -10.76
N ARG A 4 -15.71 6.77 -11.12
CA ARG A 4 -17.11 7.13 -11.37
C ARG A 4 -17.92 7.18 -10.07
N LYS A 5 -18.91 8.08 -10.01
CA LYS A 5 -19.78 8.19 -8.82
C LYS A 5 -20.61 6.95 -8.53
N GLU A 6 -20.91 6.15 -9.55
CA GLU A 6 -21.69 4.92 -9.39
C GLU A 6 -20.99 3.85 -8.56
N ASP A 7 -19.67 3.92 -8.46
CA ASP A 7 -18.87 2.94 -7.72
C ASP A 7 -19.05 3.04 -6.20
N HIS A 8 -19.83 4.00 -5.74
CA HIS A 8 -20.03 4.26 -4.31
C HIS A 8 -21.08 3.41 -3.62
N LYS A 9 -21.94 2.76 -4.36
CA LYS A 9 -23.18 2.15 -3.81
C LYS A 9 -22.95 1.06 -2.77
N THR A 10 -21.79 0.45 -2.75
CA THR A 10 -21.45 -0.65 -1.85
C THR A 10 -20.42 -0.29 -0.78
N THR A 11 -19.95 0.96 -0.75
CA THR A 11 -18.87 1.39 0.11
C THR A 11 -19.38 2.20 1.30
N SER A 12 -18.77 2.03 2.47
CA SER A 12 -19.10 2.85 3.65
C SER A 12 -18.89 4.34 3.35
N LYS A 13 -19.89 5.15 3.60
CA LYS A 13 -19.82 6.60 3.37
C LYS A 13 -18.66 7.25 4.14
N SER A 14 -18.37 6.79 5.37
CA SER A 14 -17.30 7.35 6.19
C SER A 14 -15.91 7.10 5.59
N THR A 15 -15.69 5.93 4.97
CA THR A 15 -14.42 5.58 4.37
C THR A 15 -14.08 6.47 3.17
N TRP A 16 -15.07 6.83 2.38
CA TRP A 16 -14.87 7.59 1.14
C TRP A 16 -15.16 9.08 1.25
N ASN A 17 -15.57 9.56 2.42
CA ASN A 17 -15.97 10.97 2.59
C ASN A 17 -14.90 11.97 2.20
N GLU A 18 -13.63 11.69 2.45
CA GLU A 18 -12.54 12.60 2.10
C GLU A 18 -12.44 12.80 0.58
N PHE A 19 -12.68 11.73 -0.20
CA PHE A 19 -12.74 11.84 -1.65
C PHE A 19 -13.95 12.67 -2.10
N TYR A 20 -15.10 12.43 -1.49
CA TYR A 20 -16.34 13.14 -1.85
C TYR A 20 -16.27 14.63 -1.55
N LYS A 21 -15.69 15.00 -0.43
CA LYS A 21 -15.49 16.41 -0.04
C LYS A 21 -14.58 17.14 -1.04
N ALA A 22 -13.59 16.42 -1.61
CA ALA A 22 -12.70 16.97 -2.62
C ALA A 22 -13.30 16.92 -4.03
N GLY A 23 -14.53 16.40 -4.21
CA GLY A 23 -15.15 16.21 -5.52
C GLY A 23 -14.56 15.05 -6.31
N LEU A 24 -13.89 14.13 -5.64
CA LEU A 24 -13.22 12.99 -6.25
C LEU A 24 -13.93 11.69 -5.94
N THR A 25 -13.61 10.66 -6.71
CA THR A 25 -14.04 9.30 -6.45
C THR A 25 -12.82 8.38 -6.53
N PRO A 26 -12.75 7.32 -5.70
CA PRO A 26 -11.66 6.36 -5.78
C PRO A 26 -11.62 5.66 -7.14
N SER A 27 -10.42 5.39 -7.63
CA SER A 27 -10.20 4.67 -8.88
C SER A 27 -9.16 3.57 -8.68
N LEU A 28 -9.38 2.43 -9.29
CA LEU A 28 -8.44 1.32 -9.30
C LEU A 28 -7.50 1.34 -10.52
N ASP A 29 -7.63 2.32 -11.39
CA ASP A 29 -6.81 2.43 -12.60
C ASP A 29 -5.34 2.64 -12.24
N GLY A 30 -4.48 1.84 -12.85
CA GLY A 30 -3.03 1.94 -12.64
C GLY A 30 -2.54 1.44 -11.29
N ILE A 31 -3.38 0.80 -10.50
CA ILE A 31 -2.99 0.18 -9.24
C ILE A 31 -2.62 -1.28 -9.49
N GLU A 32 -1.44 -1.68 -9.01
CA GLU A 32 -0.99 -3.06 -9.08
C GLU A 32 -0.59 -3.59 -7.72
N VAL A 33 -0.88 -4.86 -7.46
CA VAL A 33 -0.46 -5.52 -6.23
C VAL A 33 1.00 -5.94 -6.35
N PHE A 34 1.79 -5.69 -5.32
CA PHE A 34 3.19 -6.11 -5.30
C PHE A 34 3.58 -6.90 -4.05
N GLY A 35 2.76 -6.92 -3.02
CA GLY A 35 3.11 -7.64 -1.81
C GLY A 35 1.89 -8.02 -0.97
N ARG A 36 2.10 -9.02 -0.11
CA ARG A 36 1.13 -9.47 0.88
C ARG A 36 1.86 -9.81 2.17
N ALA A 37 1.32 -9.41 3.29
CA ALA A 37 1.86 -9.75 4.60
C ALA A 37 0.74 -10.14 5.55
N ILE A 38 0.92 -11.28 6.22
CA ILE A 38 -0.02 -11.74 7.25
C ILE A 38 0.63 -11.54 8.61
N THR A 39 -0.09 -10.88 9.50
CA THR A 39 0.37 -10.66 10.87
C THR A 39 0.58 -11.99 11.59
N PRO A 40 1.68 -12.18 12.36
CA PRO A 40 1.93 -13.40 13.10
C PRO A 40 0.80 -13.77 14.08
N PRO A 41 0.54 -15.07 14.30
CA PRO A 41 -0.58 -15.51 15.13
C PRO A 41 -0.54 -15.02 16.58
N HIS A 42 0.65 -14.74 17.14
CA HIS A 42 0.79 -14.30 18.52
C HIS A 42 0.44 -12.81 18.74
N ARG A 43 0.21 -12.05 17.67
CA ARG A 43 -0.14 -10.65 17.77
C ARG A 43 -1.60 -10.49 18.20
N HIS A 44 -1.85 -9.45 19.01
CA HIS A 44 -3.20 -9.16 19.53
C HIS A 44 -4.17 -8.79 18.38
N LYS A 45 -3.72 -7.96 17.45
CA LYS A 45 -4.47 -7.65 16.23
C LYS A 45 -3.76 -8.28 15.04
N ARG A 46 -4.53 -8.95 14.20
CA ARG A 46 -4.01 -9.62 13.01
C ARG A 46 -4.66 -9.09 11.75
N PHE A 47 -3.83 -8.87 10.74
CA PHE A 47 -4.25 -8.39 9.43
C PHE A 47 -3.66 -9.27 8.34
N ASP A 48 -4.40 -9.43 7.28
CA ASP A 48 -3.93 -9.94 6.00
C ASP A 48 -3.82 -8.72 5.07
N ALA A 49 -2.64 -8.13 5.01
CA ALA A 49 -2.43 -6.87 4.34
C ALA A 49 -1.92 -7.08 2.92
N TRP A 50 -2.59 -6.50 1.96
CA TRP A 50 -2.18 -6.45 0.56
C TRP A 50 -1.59 -5.08 0.26
N PHE A 51 -0.43 -5.07 -0.38
CA PHE A 51 0.30 -3.86 -0.71
C PHE A 51 0.19 -3.58 -2.19
N PHE A 52 -0.21 -2.36 -2.51
CA PHE A 52 -0.42 -1.92 -3.88
C PHE A 52 0.54 -0.80 -4.22
N ILE A 53 0.87 -0.68 -5.50
CA ILE A 53 1.69 0.39 -6.03
C ILE A 53 0.94 1.11 -7.13
N LYS A 54 1.13 2.41 -7.20
CA LYS A 54 0.63 3.24 -8.28
C LYS A 54 1.65 4.32 -8.60
N ASP A 55 2.03 4.40 -9.87
CA ASP A 55 2.82 5.53 -10.36
C ASP A 55 1.93 6.76 -10.51
N ILE A 56 2.45 7.88 -10.08
CA ILE A 56 1.78 9.17 -10.25
C ILE A 56 2.69 10.14 -11.01
N ASP A 57 2.08 11.15 -11.59
CA ASP A 57 2.81 12.19 -12.32
C ASP A 57 3.71 12.98 -11.35
N THR A 58 5.03 12.88 -11.53
CA THR A 58 6.02 13.54 -10.68
C THR A 58 6.16 15.03 -10.99
N GLU A 59 5.77 15.49 -12.18
CA GLU A 59 5.77 16.91 -12.52
C GLU A 59 4.66 17.66 -11.79
N ARG A 60 3.58 16.98 -11.49
CA ARG A 60 2.42 17.53 -10.78
C ARG A 60 1.95 16.58 -9.70
N PRO A 61 2.76 16.36 -8.64
CA PRO A 61 2.32 15.51 -7.55
C PRO A 61 1.05 16.10 -6.92
N PRO A 62 0.09 15.26 -6.52
CA PRO A 62 -1.11 15.74 -5.85
C PRO A 62 -0.78 16.41 -4.52
N ASP A 63 -1.56 17.42 -4.17
CA ASP A 63 -1.48 18.00 -2.84
C ASP A 63 -1.87 16.95 -1.80
N ILE A 64 -1.09 16.87 -0.74
CA ILE A 64 -1.34 15.94 0.35
C ILE A 64 -1.55 16.69 1.65
N SER A 65 -2.43 16.14 2.48
CA SER A 65 -2.71 16.69 3.79
C SER A 65 -3.14 15.56 4.72
N ASP A 66 -3.07 15.83 6.01
CA ASP A 66 -3.57 14.88 6.99
C ASP A 66 -5.07 14.65 6.81
N THR A 67 -5.50 13.42 7.09
CA THR A 67 -6.89 13.00 7.04
C THR A 67 -7.35 12.50 8.40
N ALA A 68 -8.61 12.05 8.49
CA ALA A 68 -9.14 11.47 9.72
C ALA A 68 -8.40 10.19 10.14
N GLU A 69 -7.79 9.47 9.19
CA GLU A 69 -7.09 8.21 9.44
C GLU A 69 -5.56 8.35 9.44
N LEU A 70 -5.03 9.33 8.72
CA LEU A 70 -3.61 9.48 8.48
C LEU A 70 -3.10 10.81 9.02
N GLU A 71 -2.06 10.75 9.82
CA GLU A 71 -1.35 11.91 10.36
C GLU A 71 0.06 11.98 9.77
N ASP A 72 0.64 13.18 9.76
CA ASP A 72 1.99 13.43 9.26
C ASP A 72 2.21 12.97 7.83
N VAL A 73 1.21 13.15 6.97
CA VAL A 73 1.28 12.76 5.57
C VAL A 73 2.26 13.67 4.84
N ALA A 74 3.28 13.08 4.21
CA ALA A 74 4.32 13.81 3.50
C ALA A 74 4.90 12.98 2.36
N TRP A 75 5.57 13.67 1.45
CA TRP A 75 6.37 13.03 0.41
C TRP A 75 7.75 12.70 0.97
N PHE A 76 8.23 11.48 0.70
CA PHE A 76 9.52 11.01 1.17
C PHE A 76 10.35 10.47 0.02
N THR A 77 11.65 10.75 0.04
CA THR A 77 12.62 9.97 -0.74
C THR A 77 12.86 8.63 -0.06
N PHE A 78 13.41 7.65 -0.78
CA PHE A 78 13.78 6.38 -0.16
C PHE A 78 14.78 6.56 0.97
N GLU A 79 15.71 7.48 0.84
CA GLU A 79 16.68 7.78 1.89
C GLU A 79 15.98 8.26 3.17
N GLN A 80 15.02 9.16 3.03
CA GLN A 80 14.25 9.68 4.16
C GLN A 80 13.39 8.57 4.80
N ILE A 81 12.82 7.69 3.99
CA ILE A 81 11.99 6.59 4.49
C ILE A 81 12.79 5.67 5.40
N TRP A 82 14.03 5.36 5.06
CA TRP A 82 14.87 4.46 5.86
C TRP A 82 15.26 5.02 7.22
N GLU A 83 15.13 6.32 7.41
CA GLU A 83 15.35 6.97 8.71
C GLU A 83 14.11 6.91 9.62
N LEU A 84 12.95 6.55 9.08
CA LEU A 84 11.71 6.45 9.85
C LEU A 84 11.66 5.16 10.67
N ASN A 85 10.96 5.24 11.80
CA ASN A 85 10.69 4.05 12.63
C ASN A 85 9.51 3.27 12.06
N LEU A 86 9.78 2.44 11.08
CA LEU A 86 8.76 1.67 10.37
C LEU A 86 8.59 0.28 10.97
N GLN A 87 7.38 -0.25 10.87
CA GLN A 87 7.09 -1.62 11.22
C GLN A 87 7.82 -2.58 10.28
N ARG A 88 8.12 -3.79 10.78
CA ARG A 88 8.86 -4.81 10.04
C ARG A 88 8.25 -5.11 8.66
N ALA A 89 6.94 -5.33 8.61
CA ALA A 89 6.25 -5.65 7.35
C ALA A 89 6.39 -4.52 6.33
N THR A 90 6.28 -3.28 6.76
CA THR A 90 6.44 -2.11 5.89
C THR A 90 7.86 -2.02 5.34
N LYS A 91 8.89 -2.22 6.18
CA LYS A 91 10.29 -2.24 5.74
C LYS A 91 10.54 -3.31 4.69
N MET A 92 9.99 -4.50 4.89
CA MET A 92 10.14 -5.60 3.94
C MET A 92 9.49 -5.29 2.59
N MET A 93 8.31 -4.68 2.61
CA MET A 93 7.62 -4.29 1.39
C MET A 93 8.35 -3.18 0.65
N LEU A 94 8.94 -2.23 1.38
CA LEU A 94 9.76 -1.18 0.76
C LEU A 94 11.03 -1.75 0.12
N ASN A 95 11.68 -2.73 0.75
CA ASN A 95 12.81 -3.42 0.13
C ASN A 95 12.41 -4.12 -1.16
N ALA A 96 11.28 -4.82 -1.16
CA ALA A 96 10.76 -5.46 -2.36
C ALA A 96 10.42 -4.44 -3.45
N LEU A 97 9.90 -3.28 -3.07
CA LEU A 97 9.61 -2.19 -3.99
C LEU A 97 10.88 -1.64 -4.63
N VAL A 98 11.94 -1.44 -3.85
CA VAL A 98 13.22 -0.96 -4.38
C VAL A 98 13.79 -1.95 -5.39
N GLU A 99 13.75 -3.25 -5.09
CA GLU A 99 14.17 -4.28 -6.05
C GLU A 99 13.34 -4.22 -7.34
N TYR A 100 12.04 -4.11 -7.20
CA TYR A 100 11.15 -3.96 -8.36
C TYR A 100 11.54 -2.77 -9.23
N LEU A 101 11.77 -1.61 -8.61
CA LEU A 101 12.13 -0.40 -9.35
C LEU A 101 13.49 -0.53 -10.05
N ASN A 102 14.44 -1.25 -9.45
CA ASN A 102 15.74 -1.49 -10.06
C ASN A 102 15.65 -2.38 -11.30
N PHE A 103 14.73 -3.32 -11.32
CA PHE A 103 14.52 -4.21 -12.46
C PHE A 103 13.51 -3.66 -13.48
N GLN A 104 12.86 -2.56 -13.18
CA GLN A 104 11.89 -1.86 -14.05
C GLN A 104 10.73 -2.74 -14.53
N SER A 105 10.42 -3.80 -13.79
CA SER A 105 9.29 -4.67 -14.13
C SER A 105 8.70 -5.29 -12.88
N LEU A 106 7.37 -5.34 -12.81
CA LEU A 106 6.70 -6.07 -11.74
C LEU A 106 6.93 -7.56 -11.94
N PRO A 107 7.34 -8.26 -10.87
CA PRO A 107 7.46 -9.70 -10.95
C PRO A 107 6.09 -10.32 -11.21
N SER A 108 6.08 -11.48 -11.85
CA SER A 108 4.86 -12.26 -12.07
C SER A 108 4.25 -12.79 -10.78
N ASN A 109 5.04 -12.85 -9.71
CA ASN A 109 4.61 -13.23 -8.37
C ASN A 109 4.84 -12.07 -7.42
N ILE A 110 3.99 -11.94 -6.41
CA ILE A 110 4.12 -10.91 -5.39
C ILE A 110 4.97 -11.40 -4.22
N PHE A 111 5.63 -10.48 -3.54
CA PHE A 111 6.34 -10.76 -2.29
C PHE A 111 5.34 -11.13 -1.20
N PHE A 112 5.60 -12.26 -0.50
CA PHE A 112 4.68 -12.76 0.51
C PHE A 112 5.41 -13.03 1.82
N SER A 113 4.99 -12.35 2.89
CA SER A 113 5.56 -12.50 4.23
C SER A 113 4.50 -12.99 5.19
N ARG A 114 4.83 -14.03 5.95
CA ARG A 114 3.98 -14.61 6.98
C ARG A 114 4.81 -15.27 8.05
N ALA A 115 4.15 -15.75 9.11
CA ALA A 115 4.81 -16.55 10.14
C ALA A 115 4.17 -17.93 10.22
N GLU A 116 5.00 -18.96 10.22
CA GLU A 116 4.60 -20.34 10.42
C GLU A 116 5.45 -20.96 11.53
N ARG A 117 4.82 -21.64 12.47
CA ARG A 117 5.51 -22.34 13.60
C ARG A 117 6.52 -21.44 14.31
N GLY A 118 6.15 -20.18 14.56
CA GLY A 118 6.99 -19.22 15.26
C GLY A 118 8.13 -18.60 14.43
N LYS A 119 8.22 -18.92 13.14
CA LYS A 119 9.26 -18.38 12.27
C LYS A 119 8.65 -17.51 11.17
N PHE A 120 9.33 -16.41 10.83
CA PHE A 120 8.97 -15.61 9.68
C PHE A 120 9.43 -16.29 8.39
N ILE A 121 8.52 -16.39 7.45
CA ILE A 121 8.77 -16.95 6.13
C ILE A 121 8.46 -15.89 5.09
N THR A 122 9.38 -15.73 4.14
CA THR A 122 9.20 -14.86 3.00
C THR A 122 9.39 -15.66 1.72
N ASP A 123 8.41 -15.61 0.86
CA ASP A 123 8.47 -16.24 -0.46
C ASP A 123 7.63 -15.46 -1.45
N THR A 124 7.15 -16.08 -2.48
CA THR A 124 6.32 -15.45 -3.49
C THR A 124 4.92 -16.05 -3.49
N TYR A 125 3.96 -15.22 -3.85
CA TYR A 125 2.56 -15.60 -3.99
C TYR A 125 2.12 -15.35 -5.43
N PRO A 126 1.50 -16.34 -6.11
CA PRO A 126 1.09 -16.15 -7.49
C PRO A 126 0.04 -15.03 -7.62
N LYS A 127 0.22 -14.18 -8.62
CA LYS A 127 -0.84 -13.24 -8.99
C LYS A 127 -2.00 -14.01 -9.59
N ALA A 128 -3.19 -13.67 -9.14
CA ALA A 128 -4.40 -14.26 -9.69
C ALA A 128 -4.62 -13.82 -11.13
#